data_dc75709f15faec92c274e09691652bfc
#
_entry.id   dc75709f15faec92c274e09691652bfc
#
_cell.length_a   1.000
_cell.length_b   1.000
_cell.length_c   1.000
_cell.angle_alpha   90.00
_cell.angle_beta   90.00
_cell.angle_gamma   90.00
#
_symmetry.space_group_name_H-M   'P 1'
#
loop_
_entity.id
_entity.type
_entity.pdbx_description
1 polymer ?
#
loop_
_entity_poly.entity_id
_entity_poly.type
_entity_poly.pdbx_seq_one_letter_code
_entity_poly.pdbx_strand_id
1 'polypeptide(L)'
;SISGKTETVTKQFRDGLEKTRKGFVEKVSDLIIRRKKIDEEFYEELEEILIGADVGVNTVMTLVEDLRAEVKKQRIEDASELQPILSRKLMELLRGDDDNSLKENPDGITVILFVGVNGVGKTTTIGKLAHRYKQEGKKVLLAAGDTFRAGAIEQLEVWGTRAGVDVIKQQSGSDPAAVMYDAVQAAKQRNVDVLICDTAGRLQNKNNL
;
A
#
# COMPACT_ATOMS: atom_id res chain seq x y z
N SER A 1 5.09 -24.73 -0.40
CA SER A 1 6.43 -24.16 -0.64
C SER A 1 6.32 -22.64 -0.71
N ILE A 2 7.17 -21.94 0.02
CA ILE A 2 7.18 -20.46 0.15
C ILE A 2 7.44 -19.81 -1.23
N SER A 3 8.25 -20.42 -2.08
CA SER A 3 8.60 -19.94 -3.42
C SER A 3 7.37 -19.75 -4.35
N GLY A 4 6.44 -20.70 -4.39
CA GLY A 4 5.28 -20.62 -5.28
C GLY A 4 4.26 -19.54 -4.89
N LYS A 5 4.14 -19.19 -3.60
CA LYS A 5 3.28 -18.09 -3.14
C LYS A 5 3.85 -16.73 -3.52
N THR A 6 5.16 -16.56 -3.45
CA THR A 6 5.85 -15.33 -3.83
C THR A 6 5.72 -15.05 -5.34
N GLU A 7 5.87 -16.06 -6.20
CA GLU A 7 5.67 -15.93 -7.64
C GLU A 7 4.24 -15.53 -8.01
N THR A 8 3.24 -16.11 -7.37
CA THR A 8 1.83 -15.78 -7.63
C THR A 8 1.51 -14.33 -7.24
N VAL A 9 1.99 -13.87 -6.07
CA VAL A 9 1.81 -12.49 -5.61
C VAL A 9 2.50 -11.52 -6.56
N THR A 10 3.75 -11.78 -6.93
CA THR A 10 4.51 -10.94 -7.87
C THR A 10 3.81 -10.84 -9.23
N LYS A 11 3.25 -11.94 -9.73
CA LYS A 11 2.49 -11.94 -10.97
C LYS A 11 1.23 -11.08 -10.88
N GLN A 12 0.45 -11.20 -9.80
CA GLN A 12 -0.75 -10.40 -9.60
C GLN A 12 -0.45 -8.89 -9.51
N PHE A 13 0.64 -8.51 -8.83
CA PHE A 13 1.10 -7.12 -8.81
C PHE A 13 1.53 -6.64 -10.19
N ARG A 14 2.26 -7.45 -10.94
CA ARG A 14 2.69 -7.14 -12.30
C ARG A 14 1.49 -6.88 -13.22
N ASP A 15 0.50 -7.75 -13.18
CA ASP A 15 -0.70 -7.66 -14.02
C ASP A 15 -1.58 -6.46 -13.60
N GLY A 16 -1.73 -6.20 -12.29
CA GLY A 16 -2.51 -5.07 -11.77
C GLY A 16 -1.88 -3.70 -12.05
N LEU A 17 -0.56 -3.63 -12.16
CA LEU A 17 0.19 -2.39 -12.42
C LEU A 17 0.64 -2.24 -13.88
N GLU A 18 0.14 -3.07 -14.80
CA GLU A 18 0.62 -3.10 -16.20
C GLU A 18 0.53 -1.74 -16.90
N LYS A 19 -0.57 -1.02 -16.74
CA LYS A 19 -0.75 0.31 -17.36
C LYS A 19 0.21 1.35 -16.80
N THR A 20 0.36 1.40 -15.47
CA THR A 20 1.27 2.34 -14.78
C THR A 20 2.73 2.02 -15.14
N ARG A 21 3.07 0.72 -15.16
CA ARG A 21 4.41 0.27 -15.48
C ARG A 21 4.81 0.59 -16.90
N LYS A 22 3.92 0.38 -17.90
CA LYS A 22 4.20 0.71 -19.30
C LYS A 22 4.62 2.18 -19.45
N GLY A 23 3.85 3.12 -18.92
CA GLY A 23 4.15 4.54 -19.07
C GLY A 23 5.51 4.96 -18.50
N PHE A 24 5.90 4.48 -17.32
CA PHE A 24 7.15 4.85 -16.67
C PHE A 24 8.36 4.07 -17.24
N VAL A 25 8.24 2.73 -17.29
CA VAL A 25 9.34 1.85 -17.75
C VAL A 25 9.67 2.10 -19.21
N GLU A 26 8.67 2.34 -20.06
CA GLU A 26 8.89 2.67 -21.47
C GLU A 26 9.68 3.98 -21.61
N LYS A 27 9.31 5.05 -20.88
CA LYS A 27 10.02 6.33 -20.93
C LYS A 27 11.49 6.20 -20.52
N VAL A 28 11.76 5.46 -19.42
CA VAL A 28 13.15 5.21 -18.96
C VAL A 28 13.91 4.35 -19.98
N SER A 29 13.28 3.30 -20.53
CA SER A 29 13.89 2.46 -21.55
C SER A 29 14.20 3.23 -22.85
N ASP A 30 13.27 4.07 -23.29
CA ASP A 30 13.45 4.93 -24.47
C ASP A 30 14.59 5.93 -24.27
N LEU A 31 14.69 6.52 -23.08
CA LEU A 31 15.82 7.40 -22.72
C LEU A 31 17.15 6.65 -22.85
N ILE A 32 17.26 5.46 -22.25
CA ILE A 32 18.46 4.63 -22.29
C ILE A 32 18.84 4.23 -23.73
N ILE A 33 17.85 3.84 -24.53
CA ILE A 33 18.08 3.41 -25.93
C ILE A 33 18.49 4.61 -26.81
N ARG A 34 17.85 5.75 -26.63
CA ARG A 34 18.08 6.94 -27.43
C ARG A 34 19.41 7.62 -27.08
N ARG A 35 19.72 7.71 -25.80
CA ARG A 35 20.95 8.31 -25.29
C ARG A 35 21.92 7.23 -24.83
N LYS A 36 22.86 6.88 -25.69
CA LYS A 36 23.89 5.89 -25.36
C LYS A 36 24.92 6.42 -24.36
N LYS A 37 25.13 7.74 -24.32
CA LYS A 37 26.07 8.39 -23.39
C LYS A 37 25.34 8.87 -22.15
N ILE A 38 26.05 8.75 -21.03
CA ILE A 38 25.63 9.26 -19.72
C ILE A 38 26.24 10.64 -19.54
N ASP A 39 25.59 11.67 -20.08
CA ASP A 39 25.95 13.08 -19.95
C ASP A 39 24.94 13.84 -19.08
N GLU A 40 25.15 15.15 -18.94
CA GLU A 40 24.26 16.00 -18.14
C GLU A 40 22.83 15.98 -18.65
N GLU A 41 22.64 16.05 -19.96
CA GLU A 41 21.32 15.99 -20.58
C GLU A 41 20.60 14.66 -20.33
N PHE A 42 21.34 13.54 -20.18
CA PHE A 42 20.76 12.26 -19.78
C PHE A 42 20.16 12.35 -18.38
N TYR A 43 20.87 12.95 -17.43
CA TYR A 43 20.38 13.10 -16.06
C TYR A 43 19.20 14.05 -15.95
N GLU A 44 19.23 15.18 -16.67
CA GLU A 44 18.11 16.12 -16.73
C GLU A 44 16.83 15.46 -17.25
N GLU A 45 16.92 14.69 -18.35
CA GLU A 45 15.77 13.95 -18.88
C GLU A 45 15.28 12.84 -17.91
N LEU A 46 16.19 12.17 -17.20
CA LEU A 46 15.82 11.20 -16.19
C LEU A 46 15.06 11.86 -15.02
N GLU A 47 15.52 13.03 -14.57
CA GLU A 47 14.85 13.84 -13.56
C GLU A 47 13.43 14.21 -14.00
N GLU A 48 13.26 14.70 -15.24
CA GLU A 48 11.95 15.03 -15.80
C GLU A 48 11.00 13.82 -15.83
N ILE A 49 11.51 12.63 -16.23
CA ILE A 49 10.71 11.40 -16.25
C ILE A 49 10.26 11.01 -14.84
N LEU A 50 11.15 11.11 -13.86
CA LEU A 50 10.86 10.76 -12.46
C LEU A 50 9.86 11.74 -11.83
N ILE A 51 10.04 13.05 -12.04
CA ILE A 51 9.12 14.09 -11.57
C ILE A 51 7.76 13.92 -12.26
N GLY A 52 7.75 13.65 -13.56
CA GLY A 52 6.53 13.38 -14.32
C GLY A 52 5.79 12.09 -13.89
N ALA A 53 6.47 11.19 -13.18
CA ALA A 53 5.89 10.02 -12.51
C ALA A 53 5.47 10.29 -11.06
N ASP A 54 5.38 11.58 -10.67
CA ASP A 54 4.98 12.06 -9.33
C ASP A 54 5.97 11.65 -8.20
N VAL A 55 7.22 11.46 -8.54
CA VAL A 55 8.30 11.30 -7.54
C VAL A 55 8.66 12.68 -6.99
N GLY A 56 8.71 12.82 -5.67
CA GLY A 56 9.03 14.10 -5.03
C GLY A 56 10.42 14.64 -5.45
N VAL A 57 10.51 15.94 -5.72
CA VAL A 57 11.72 16.59 -6.26
C VAL A 57 12.97 16.29 -5.44
N ASN A 58 12.89 16.37 -4.11
CA ASN A 58 14.03 16.08 -3.23
C ASN A 58 14.51 14.63 -3.38
N THR A 59 13.57 13.69 -3.49
CA THR A 59 13.86 12.26 -3.71
C THR A 59 14.53 12.04 -5.06
N VAL A 60 14.07 12.73 -6.11
CA VAL A 60 14.67 12.66 -7.45
C VAL A 60 16.10 13.18 -7.42
N MET A 61 16.34 14.34 -6.81
CA MET A 61 17.70 14.91 -6.69
C MET A 61 18.64 13.95 -5.98
N THR A 62 18.26 13.41 -4.83
CA THR A 62 19.06 12.43 -4.08
C THR A 62 19.35 11.17 -4.92
N LEU A 63 18.33 10.64 -5.60
CA LEU A 63 18.47 9.45 -6.45
C LEU A 63 19.46 9.69 -7.60
N VAL A 64 19.36 10.84 -8.27
CA VAL A 64 20.23 11.19 -9.39
C VAL A 64 21.65 11.44 -8.94
N GLU A 65 21.87 12.12 -7.80
CA GLU A 65 23.20 12.28 -7.21
C GLU A 65 23.83 10.93 -6.87
N ASP A 66 23.09 10.04 -6.23
CA ASP A 66 23.51 8.67 -5.92
C ASP A 66 23.84 7.87 -7.18
N LEU A 67 23.05 8.05 -8.24
CA LEU A 67 23.28 7.39 -9.53
C LEU A 67 24.58 7.91 -10.18
N ARG A 68 24.81 9.24 -10.17
CA ARG A 68 26.06 9.88 -10.65
C ARG A 68 27.28 9.34 -9.91
N ALA A 69 27.20 9.22 -8.59
CA ALA A 69 28.28 8.69 -7.77
C ALA A 69 28.61 7.23 -8.14
N GLU A 70 27.58 6.41 -8.34
CA GLU A 70 27.73 5.00 -8.71
C GLU A 70 28.31 4.84 -10.13
N VAL A 71 27.83 5.62 -11.11
CA VAL A 71 28.37 5.67 -12.48
C VAL A 71 29.86 5.99 -12.47
N LYS A 72 30.25 7.01 -11.71
CA LYS A 72 31.67 7.41 -11.59
C LYS A 72 32.50 6.31 -10.92
N LYS A 73 31.99 5.69 -9.86
CA LYS A 73 32.66 4.62 -9.10
C LYS A 73 32.89 3.39 -9.95
N GLN A 74 31.88 2.98 -10.72
CA GLN A 74 31.94 1.77 -11.56
C GLN A 74 32.51 2.05 -12.96
N ARG A 75 32.79 3.31 -13.32
CA ARG A 75 33.27 3.75 -14.63
C ARG A 75 32.34 3.31 -15.77
N ILE A 76 31.03 3.49 -15.57
CA ILE A 76 30.01 3.13 -16.56
C ILE A 76 29.99 4.20 -17.63
N GLU A 77 30.10 3.78 -18.88
CA GLU A 77 30.08 4.67 -20.05
C GLU A 77 28.80 4.49 -20.88
N ASP A 78 28.20 3.31 -20.85
CA ASP A 78 27.01 2.98 -21.64
C ASP A 78 25.74 3.06 -20.76
N ALA A 79 24.75 3.84 -21.22
CA ALA A 79 23.49 4.01 -20.51
C ALA A 79 22.72 2.69 -20.33
N SER A 80 22.94 1.67 -21.15
CA SER A 80 22.29 0.36 -21.01
C SER A 80 22.65 -0.35 -19.70
N GLU A 81 23.82 -0.05 -19.13
CA GLU A 81 24.26 -0.61 -17.85
C GLU A 81 23.59 0.06 -16.63
N LEU A 82 22.92 1.21 -16.84
CA LEU A 82 22.24 1.94 -15.75
C LEU A 82 20.94 1.30 -15.29
N GLN A 83 20.24 0.56 -16.15
CA GLN A 83 18.92 0.01 -15.82
C GLN A 83 18.92 -0.85 -14.54
N PRO A 84 19.83 -1.81 -14.35
CA PRO A 84 19.88 -2.59 -13.12
C PRO A 84 20.27 -1.75 -11.89
N ILE A 85 21.11 -0.74 -12.06
CA ILE A 85 21.53 0.16 -10.98
C ILE A 85 20.38 1.05 -10.55
N LEU A 86 19.69 1.68 -11.50
CA LEU A 86 18.51 2.49 -11.24
C LEU A 86 17.41 1.66 -10.55
N SER A 87 17.14 0.43 -11.02
CA SER A 87 16.19 -0.48 -10.37
C SER A 87 16.59 -0.78 -8.93
N ARG A 88 17.87 -1.05 -8.67
CA ARG A 88 18.37 -1.31 -7.32
C ARG A 88 18.19 -0.09 -6.42
N LYS A 89 18.59 1.10 -6.88
CA LYS A 89 18.45 2.35 -6.15
C LYS A 89 17.01 2.70 -5.83
N LEU A 90 16.09 2.51 -6.78
CA LEU A 90 14.66 2.66 -6.55
C LEU A 90 14.12 1.66 -5.52
N MET A 91 14.57 0.41 -5.56
CA MET A 91 14.20 -0.58 -4.54
C MET A 91 14.75 -0.22 -3.15
N GLU A 92 15.97 0.28 -3.05
CA GLU A 92 16.58 0.76 -1.80
C GLU A 92 15.76 1.92 -1.21
N LEU A 93 15.38 2.90 -2.04
CA LEU A 93 14.51 4.01 -1.65
C LEU A 93 13.13 3.54 -1.14
N LEU A 94 12.50 2.59 -1.85
CA LEU A 94 11.19 2.07 -1.46
C LEU A 94 11.23 1.21 -0.19
N ARG A 95 12.34 0.53 0.05
CA ARG A 95 12.51 -0.25 1.28
C ARG A 95 12.69 0.66 2.50
N GLY A 96 13.38 1.79 2.33
CA GLY A 96 13.76 2.64 3.45
C GLY A 96 14.67 1.91 4.45
N ASP A 97 14.98 2.59 5.55
CA ASP A 97 15.72 2.01 6.67
C ASP A 97 14.80 1.32 7.69
N ASP A 98 13.47 1.47 7.54
CA ASP A 98 12.47 0.94 8.45
C ASP A 98 11.96 -0.44 8.04
N ASP A 99 11.64 -1.26 9.03
CA ASP A 99 10.86 -2.48 8.84
C ASP A 99 9.44 -2.12 8.37
N ASN A 100 9.16 -2.35 7.10
CA ASN A 100 7.86 -2.11 6.46
C ASN A 100 6.80 -3.16 6.80
N SER A 101 7.05 -4.06 7.76
CA SER A 101 6.05 -5.01 8.23
C SER A 101 4.93 -4.30 9.01
N LEU A 102 3.74 -4.90 8.99
CA LEU A 102 2.66 -4.45 9.86
C LEU A 102 3.11 -4.67 11.31
N LYS A 103 3.21 -3.56 12.07
CA LYS A 103 3.57 -3.61 13.48
C LYS A 103 2.36 -4.11 14.27
N GLU A 104 2.47 -5.34 14.75
CA GLU A 104 1.46 -5.94 15.61
C GLU A 104 1.78 -5.64 17.08
N ASN A 105 0.72 -5.51 17.90
CA ASN A 105 0.90 -5.37 19.33
C ASN A 105 1.17 -6.75 19.95
N PRO A 106 2.35 -7.01 20.50
CA PRO A 106 2.66 -8.32 21.06
C PRO A 106 1.90 -8.63 22.35
N ASP A 107 1.50 -7.59 23.09
CA ASP A 107 0.92 -7.69 24.44
C ASP A 107 -0.58 -7.39 24.47
N GLY A 108 -1.23 -7.30 23.30
CA GLY A 108 -2.64 -6.95 23.26
C GLY A 108 -3.25 -6.95 21.85
N ILE A 109 -4.38 -6.27 21.73
CA ILE A 109 -5.12 -6.20 20.46
C ILE A 109 -4.37 -5.29 19.48
N THR A 110 -4.10 -5.78 18.28
CA THR A 110 -3.68 -4.93 17.17
C THR A 110 -4.91 -4.28 16.55
N VAL A 111 -4.97 -2.95 16.56
CA VAL A 111 -6.07 -2.20 15.93
C VAL A 111 -5.59 -1.62 14.60
N ILE A 112 -6.29 -1.96 13.51
CA ILE A 112 -5.99 -1.45 12.16
C ILE A 112 -7.17 -0.60 11.69
N LEU A 113 -6.94 0.70 11.52
CA LEU A 113 -7.94 1.65 11.04
C LEU A 113 -7.73 1.91 9.54
N PHE A 114 -8.76 1.64 8.73
CA PHE A 114 -8.74 1.93 7.30
C PHE A 114 -9.34 3.31 7.03
N VAL A 115 -8.53 4.19 6.46
CA VAL A 115 -8.92 5.55 6.06
C VAL A 115 -8.74 5.76 4.57
N GLY A 116 -9.51 6.65 3.97
CA GLY A 116 -9.42 6.98 2.54
C GLY A 116 -10.78 7.28 1.92
N VAL A 117 -10.79 7.84 0.71
CA VAL A 117 -12.02 8.21 -0.01
C VAL A 117 -12.82 6.98 -0.46
N ASN A 118 -14.08 7.20 -0.86
CA ASN A 118 -14.93 6.12 -1.36
C ASN A 118 -14.40 5.57 -2.70
N GLY A 119 -14.53 4.25 -2.90
CA GLY A 119 -14.15 3.59 -4.15
C GLY A 119 -12.67 3.21 -4.27
N VAL A 120 -11.78 3.61 -3.33
CA VAL A 120 -10.35 3.26 -3.38
C VAL A 120 -10.04 1.81 -2.99
N GLY A 121 -11.05 1.04 -2.58
CA GLY A 121 -10.89 -0.38 -2.24
C GLY A 121 -10.69 -0.70 -0.77
N LYS A 122 -11.01 0.22 0.18
CA LYS A 122 -10.90 -0.03 1.63
C LYS A 122 -11.57 -1.35 2.04
N THR A 123 -12.86 -1.46 1.83
CA THR A 123 -13.66 -2.63 2.27
C THR A 123 -13.17 -3.93 1.64
N THR A 124 -12.75 -3.89 0.37
CA THR A 124 -12.16 -5.05 -0.31
C THR A 124 -10.83 -5.46 0.34
N THR A 125 -9.98 -4.49 0.68
CA THR A 125 -8.69 -4.73 1.34
C THR A 125 -8.89 -5.27 2.75
N ILE A 126 -9.85 -4.72 3.50
CA ILE A 126 -10.27 -5.22 4.82
C ILE A 126 -10.64 -6.70 4.75
N GLY A 127 -11.51 -7.09 3.80
CA GLY A 127 -11.91 -8.48 3.64
C GLY A 127 -10.74 -9.43 3.35
N LYS A 128 -9.82 -9.01 2.48
CA LYS A 128 -8.61 -9.80 2.17
C LYS A 128 -7.67 -9.91 3.36
N LEU A 129 -7.48 -8.83 4.09
CA LEU A 129 -6.61 -8.79 5.27
C LEU A 129 -7.18 -9.65 6.41
N ALA A 130 -8.49 -9.53 6.66
CA ALA A 130 -9.20 -10.36 7.63
C ALA A 130 -9.06 -11.85 7.32
N HIS A 131 -9.25 -12.23 6.06
CA HIS A 131 -9.06 -13.61 5.62
C HIS A 131 -7.63 -14.10 5.84
N ARG A 132 -6.63 -13.27 5.52
CA ARG A 132 -5.21 -13.59 5.74
C ARG A 132 -4.91 -13.85 7.21
N TYR A 133 -5.28 -12.93 8.10
CA TYR A 133 -5.07 -13.11 9.54
C TYR A 133 -5.79 -14.33 10.09
N LYS A 134 -7.00 -14.61 9.61
CA LYS A 134 -7.74 -15.82 9.96
C LYS A 134 -6.98 -17.09 9.56
N GLN A 135 -6.38 -17.12 8.36
CA GLN A 135 -5.55 -18.24 7.91
C GLN A 135 -4.26 -18.39 8.71
N GLU A 136 -3.73 -17.30 9.25
CA GLU A 136 -2.58 -17.29 10.17
C GLU A 136 -2.96 -17.74 11.58
N GLY A 137 -4.23 -18.12 11.81
CA GLY A 137 -4.74 -18.64 13.09
C GLY A 137 -5.13 -17.56 14.08
N LYS A 138 -5.14 -16.28 13.69
CA LYS A 138 -5.51 -15.17 14.58
C LYS A 138 -7.01 -15.04 14.72
N LYS A 139 -7.44 -14.59 15.91
CA LYS A 139 -8.82 -14.17 16.17
C LYS A 139 -9.01 -12.76 15.65
N VAL A 140 -9.86 -12.61 14.64
CA VAL A 140 -10.09 -11.33 13.97
C VAL A 140 -11.52 -10.86 14.21
N LEU A 141 -11.69 -9.55 14.38
CA LEU A 141 -12.98 -8.87 14.48
C LEU A 141 -13.01 -7.69 13.52
N LEU A 142 -14.13 -7.45 12.87
CA LEU A 142 -14.35 -6.28 12.01
C LEU A 142 -15.26 -5.28 12.71
N ALA A 143 -15.06 -3.98 12.42
CA ALA A 143 -15.94 -2.91 12.88
C ALA A 143 -16.44 -2.07 11.70
N ALA A 144 -17.76 -1.96 11.54
CA ALA A 144 -18.42 -1.22 10.46
C ALA A 144 -18.61 0.25 10.82
N GLY A 145 -17.54 1.06 10.74
CA GLY A 145 -17.59 2.50 11.06
C GLY A 145 -18.06 3.40 9.94
N ASP A 146 -18.25 2.92 8.71
CA ASP A 146 -18.95 3.67 7.65
C ASP A 146 -20.46 3.58 7.86
N THR A 147 -20.96 4.24 8.90
CA THR A 147 -22.37 4.24 9.29
C THR A 147 -23.24 5.14 8.41
N PHE A 148 -22.63 6.02 7.61
CA PHE A 148 -23.37 6.95 6.74
C PHE A 148 -23.93 6.29 5.48
N ARG A 149 -23.40 5.14 5.10
CA ARG A 149 -23.82 4.40 3.91
C ARG A 149 -24.33 3.02 4.32
N ALA A 150 -25.66 2.81 4.22
CA ALA A 150 -26.25 1.51 4.56
C ALA A 150 -25.59 0.35 3.79
N GLY A 151 -25.35 0.51 2.51
CA GLY A 151 -24.69 -0.51 1.69
C GLY A 151 -23.21 -0.78 2.05
N ALA A 152 -22.54 0.13 2.79
CA ALA A 152 -21.16 -0.13 3.26
C ALA A 152 -21.14 -1.12 4.42
N ILE A 153 -22.10 -1.02 5.33
CA ILE A 153 -22.28 -1.97 6.44
C ILE A 153 -22.56 -3.37 5.88
N GLU A 154 -23.55 -3.48 4.98
CA GLU A 154 -23.91 -4.75 4.33
C GLU A 154 -22.73 -5.35 3.56
N GLN A 155 -21.98 -4.52 2.83
CA GLN A 155 -20.80 -4.96 2.10
C GLN A 155 -19.74 -5.55 3.03
N LEU A 156 -19.49 -4.91 4.18
CA LEU A 156 -18.53 -5.40 5.16
C LEU A 156 -18.99 -6.72 5.78
N GLU A 157 -20.29 -6.90 6.03
CA GLU A 157 -20.87 -8.16 6.50
C GLU A 157 -20.66 -9.30 5.51
N VAL A 158 -20.87 -9.04 4.22
CA VAL A 158 -20.59 -10.04 3.17
C VAL A 158 -19.12 -10.47 3.20
N TRP A 159 -18.19 -9.51 3.37
CA TRP A 159 -16.78 -9.83 3.50
C TRP A 159 -16.47 -10.59 4.80
N GLY A 160 -17.07 -10.20 5.93
CA GLY A 160 -16.94 -10.91 7.20
C GLY A 160 -17.39 -12.36 7.08
N THR A 161 -18.56 -12.59 6.50
CA THR A 161 -19.09 -13.95 6.25
C THR A 161 -18.15 -14.76 5.37
N ARG A 162 -17.65 -14.20 4.28
CA ARG A 162 -16.70 -14.87 3.37
C ARG A 162 -15.36 -15.21 4.04
N ALA A 163 -14.89 -14.35 4.93
CA ALA A 163 -13.66 -14.56 5.68
C ALA A 163 -13.85 -15.44 6.92
N GLY A 164 -15.09 -15.71 7.32
CA GLY A 164 -15.42 -16.41 8.57
C GLY A 164 -15.08 -15.59 9.80
N VAL A 165 -15.32 -14.27 9.76
CA VAL A 165 -14.98 -13.27 10.77
C VAL A 165 -16.21 -12.49 11.17
N ASP A 166 -16.42 -12.27 12.47
CA ASP A 166 -17.54 -11.49 13.01
C ASP A 166 -17.38 -9.99 12.70
N VAL A 167 -18.54 -9.31 12.54
CA VAL A 167 -18.61 -7.88 12.29
C VAL A 167 -19.40 -7.20 13.40
N ILE A 168 -18.80 -6.22 14.08
CA ILE A 168 -19.51 -5.31 14.99
C ILE A 168 -20.09 -4.17 14.15
N LYS A 169 -21.36 -3.94 14.28
CA LYS A 169 -22.13 -2.92 13.57
C LYS A 169 -23.22 -2.35 14.44
N GLN A 170 -23.65 -1.16 14.08
CA GLN A 170 -24.89 -0.54 14.57
C GLN A 170 -25.81 -0.19 13.39
N GLN A 171 -26.95 0.43 13.65
CA GLN A 171 -27.86 0.88 12.60
C GLN A 171 -27.19 1.96 11.73
N SER A 172 -27.60 2.02 10.46
CA SER A 172 -27.20 3.10 9.56
C SER A 172 -27.52 4.48 10.18
N GLY A 173 -26.57 5.41 10.14
CA GLY A 173 -26.69 6.72 10.76
C GLY A 173 -26.25 6.80 12.22
N SER A 174 -25.85 5.68 12.84
CA SER A 174 -25.26 5.70 14.19
C SER A 174 -23.94 6.44 14.21
N ASP A 175 -23.53 6.91 15.41
CA ASP A 175 -22.23 7.53 15.59
C ASP A 175 -21.09 6.51 15.33
N PRO A 176 -20.18 6.78 14.39
CA PRO A 176 -19.02 5.92 14.16
C PRO A 176 -18.19 5.65 15.41
N ALA A 177 -18.05 6.65 16.29
CA ALA A 177 -17.31 6.51 17.54
C ALA A 177 -17.95 5.49 18.48
N ALA A 178 -19.28 5.42 18.53
CA ALA A 178 -20.01 4.42 19.32
C ALA A 178 -19.77 3.00 18.77
N VAL A 179 -19.74 2.82 17.44
CA VAL A 179 -19.40 1.54 16.81
C VAL A 179 -17.98 1.11 17.16
N MET A 180 -17.02 2.04 17.12
CA MET A 180 -15.62 1.76 17.48
C MET A 180 -15.48 1.39 18.94
N TYR A 181 -16.18 2.09 19.82
CA TYR A 181 -16.19 1.78 21.24
C TYR A 181 -16.71 0.35 21.49
N ASP A 182 -17.86 0.02 20.93
CA ASP A 182 -18.46 -1.32 21.06
C ASP A 182 -17.52 -2.40 20.49
N ALA A 183 -16.87 -2.12 19.36
CA ALA A 183 -15.93 -3.04 18.74
C ALA A 183 -14.69 -3.30 19.63
N VAL A 184 -14.16 -2.26 20.26
CA VAL A 184 -13.02 -2.40 21.20
C VAL A 184 -13.46 -3.20 22.46
N GLN A 185 -14.65 -2.95 23.00
CA GLN A 185 -15.16 -3.70 24.14
C GLN A 185 -15.37 -5.19 23.77
N ALA A 186 -16.00 -5.46 22.63
CA ALA A 186 -16.18 -6.81 22.13
C ALA A 186 -14.85 -7.52 21.86
N ALA A 187 -13.85 -6.82 21.29
CA ALA A 187 -12.53 -7.35 21.03
C ALA A 187 -11.81 -7.76 22.32
N LYS A 188 -11.89 -6.94 23.37
CA LYS A 188 -11.35 -7.25 24.71
C LYS A 188 -12.04 -8.47 25.34
N GLN A 189 -13.36 -8.50 25.33
CA GLN A 189 -14.14 -9.60 25.93
C GLN A 189 -13.90 -10.94 25.24
N ARG A 190 -13.69 -10.94 23.92
CA ARG A 190 -13.51 -12.15 23.10
C ARG A 190 -12.03 -12.55 22.96
N ASN A 191 -11.10 -11.81 23.57
CA ASN A 191 -9.65 -11.99 23.41
C ASN A 191 -9.26 -12.07 21.93
N VAL A 192 -9.60 -11.01 21.19
CA VAL A 192 -9.31 -10.86 19.76
C VAL A 192 -7.86 -10.41 19.59
N ASP A 193 -7.16 -10.97 18.63
CA ASP A 193 -5.78 -10.59 18.30
C ASP A 193 -5.74 -9.35 17.41
N VAL A 194 -6.67 -9.25 16.45
CA VAL A 194 -6.71 -8.17 15.46
C VAL A 194 -8.12 -7.61 15.30
N LEU A 195 -8.29 -6.31 15.54
CA LEU A 195 -9.50 -5.54 15.25
C LEU A 195 -9.26 -4.68 14.01
N ILE A 196 -10.04 -4.89 12.95
CA ILE A 196 -9.96 -4.11 11.72
C ILE A 196 -11.18 -3.22 11.60
N CYS A 197 -10.96 -1.90 11.50
CA CYS A 197 -12.01 -0.90 11.48
C CYS A 197 -12.15 -0.27 10.09
N ASP A 198 -13.33 -0.37 9.48
CA ASP A 198 -13.68 0.42 8.30
C ASP A 198 -14.17 1.81 8.73
N THR A 199 -13.91 2.82 7.92
CA THR A 199 -14.37 4.20 8.18
C THR A 199 -15.03 4.79 6.94
N ALA A 200 -15.84 5.82 7.16
CA ALA A 200 -16.42 6.61 6.08
C ALA A 200 -15.33 7.24 5.21
N GLY A 201 -15.53 7.17 3.89
CA GLY A 201 -14.56 7.69 2.91
C GLY A 201 -14.81 9.11 2.47
N ARG A 202 -15.34 9.97 3.33
CA ARG A 202 -15.64 11.36 2.99
C ARG A 202 -14.61 12.31 3.59
N LEU A 203 -13.97 13.09 2.72
CA LEU A 203 -13.31 14.36 3.09
C LEU A 203 -14.42 15.38 3.41
N GLN A 204 -15.07 15.25 4.55
CA GLN A 204 -16.03 16.25 5.02
C GLN A 204 -15.60 16.72 6.40
N ASN A 205 -15.59 18.04 6.59
CA ASN A 205 -15.45 18.75 7.84
C ASN A 205 -16.71 18.53 8.74
N LYS A 206 -17.09 17.29 8.99
CA LYS A 206 -18.09 16.96 10.01
C LYS A 206 -17.34 16.47 11.23
N ASN A 207 -17.67 17.00 12.37
CA ASN A 207 -17.02 16.78 13.66
C ASN A 207 -17.00 15.30 14.14
N ASN A 208 -17.55 14.37 13.36
CA ASN A 208 -17.74 12.95 13.70
C ASN A 208 -17.15 12.02 12.64
N LEU A 209 -15.99 12.35 12.12
CA LEU A 209 -15.18 11.44 11.31
C LEU A 209 -14.25 10.60 12.18
#